data_bb74612e2d970a1e77c1bc7442eb2b51
#
_entry.id   bb74612e2d970a1e77c1bc7442eb2b51
#
_cell.length_a   1.000
_cell.length_b   1.000
_cell.length_c   1.000
_cell.angle_alpha   90.00
_cell.angle_beta   90.00
_cell.angle_gamma   90.00
#
_symmetry.space_group_name_H-M   'P 1'
#
loop_
_entity.id
_entity.type
_entity.pdbx_description
1 polymer ?
#
loop_
_entity_poly.entity_id
_entity_poly.type
_entity_poly.pdbx_seq_one_letter_code
_entity_poly.pdbx_strand_id
1 'polypeptide(L)'
;HTQRRRQRQMCIRDRIYALSEMSDEDGLKVADLEVEFADMDGYSAESNAGELLLGVGIPVEDHEKTMSVLAPALKLRVLLAQALFGNPEVLLLDEPTNNLDINTIRWLENSLKSSESTMIVISHDRHFLNSVCTHMADLDYGEIRMYPGNYDNFMVASSQARQLLIN
;
A
#
# COMPACT_ATOMS: atom_id res chain seq x y z
N HIS A 1 -3.50 -11.34 1.17
CA HIS A 1 -3.62 -12.60 1.92
C HIS A 1 -3.58 -12.37 3.44
N THR A 2 -2.69 -11.53 3.93
CA THR A 2 -2.45 -11.28 5.36
C THR A 2 -3.64 -10.59 6.06
N GLN A 3 -4.30 -9.62 5.44
CA GLN A 3 -5.48 -8.93 6.01
C GLN A 3 -6.66 -9.87 6.26
N ARG A 4 -7.00 -10.72 5.29
CA ARG A 4 -8.08 -11.71 5.45
C ARG A 4 -7.77 -12.73 6.55
N ARG A 5 -6.47 -13.06 6.72
CA ARG A 5 -6.02 -13.95 7.78
C ARG A 5 -6.19 -13.31 9.15
N ARG A 6 -5.73 -12.05 9.34
CA ARG A 6 -5.92 -11.28 10.58
C ARG A 6 -7.39 -11.17 10.98
N GLN A 7 -8.24 -10.77 10.05
CA GLN A 7 -9.67 -10.63 10.30
C GLN A 7 -10.33 -11.97 10.64
N ARG A 8 -9.94 -13.06 9.98
CA ARG A 8 -10.43 -14.40 10.28
C ARG A 8 -10.03 -14.85 11.69
N GLN A 9 -8.80 -14.57 12.10
CA GLN A 9 -8.30 -14.92 13.42
C GLN A 9 -8.99 -14.13 14.52
N MET A 10 -9.23 -12.82 14.34
CA MET A 10 -10.06 -12.04 15.25
C MET A 10 -11.45 -12.66 15.42
N CYS A 11 -12.13 -13.00 14.34
CA CYS A 11 -13.46 -13.60 14.41
C CYS A 11 -13.47 -14.97 15.10
N ILE A 12 -12.42 -15.78 14.95
CA ILE A 12 -12.32 -17.09 15.63
C ILE A 12 -12.08 -16.86 17.12
N ARG A 13 -11.16 -16.00 17.48
CA ARG A 13 -10.84 -15.63 18.86
C ARG A 13 -12.09 -15.11 19.60
N ASP A 14 -12.79 -14.14 19.00
CA ASP A 14 -13.98 -13.53 19.60
C ASP A 14 -15.11 -14.55 19.81
N ARG A 15 -15.24 -15.53 18.90
CA ARG A 15 -16.18 -16.64 19.07
C ARG A 15 -15.83 -17.54 20.24
N ILE A 16 -14.55 -17.85 20.44
CA ILE A 16 -14.12 -18.70 21.56
C ILE A 16 -14.33 -17.96 22.89
N TYR A 17 -14.00 -16.66 22.96
CA TYR A 17 -14.28 -15.85 24.15
C TYR A 17 -15.76 -15.68 24.47
N ALA A 18 -16.65 -15.82 23.48
CA ALA A 18 -18.09 -15.76 23.68
C ALA A 18 -18.70 -17.08 24.17
N LEU A 19 -17.92 -18.16 24.33
CA LEU A 19 -18.40 -19.43 24.90
C LEU A 19 -18.63 -19.25 26.40
N SER A 20 -19.76 -19.78 26.88
CA SER A 20 -20.10 -19.75 28.32
C SER A 20 -19.22 -20.66 29.19
N GLU A 21 -18.61 -21.68 28.60
CA GLU A 21 -17.64 -22.58 29.22
C GLU A 21 -16.52 -22.84 28.19
N MET A 22 -15.27 -22.52 28.56
CA MET A 22 -14.08 -22.81 27.77
C MET A 22 -13.47 -24.13 28.18
N SER A 23 -13.21 -25.02 27.24
CA SER A 23 -12.45 -26.23 27.49
C SER A 23 -10.94 -25.92 27.52
N ASP A 24 -10.12 -26.82 28.09
CA ASP A 24 -8.66 -26.68 28.05
C ASP A 24 -8.12 -26.61 26.61
N GLU A 25 -8.77 -27.30 25.67
CA GLU A 25 -8.43 -27.25 24.24
C GLU A 25 -8.75 -25.87 23.62
N ASP A 26 -9.85 -25.25 24.01
CA ASP A 26 -10.20 -23.89 23.58
C ASP A 26 -9.21 -22.85 24.15
N GLY A 27 -8.77 -23.03 25.39
CA GLY A 27 -7.74 -22.21 26.02
C GLY A 27 -6.40 -22.26 25.27
N LEU A 28 -5.95 -23.44 24.87
CA LEU A 28 -4.74 -23.60 24.06
C LEU A 28 -4.89 -22.94 22.67
N LYS A 29 -6.02 -23.13 22.04
CA LYS A 29 -6.33 -22.49 20.74
C LYS A 29 -6.32 -20.97 20.82
N VAL A 30 -6.88 -20.39 21.90
CA VAL A 30 -6.84 -18.94 22.10
C VAL A 30 -5.42 -18.46 22.28
N ALA A 31 -4.60 -19.15 23.08
CA ALA A 31 -3.21 -18.79 23.29
C ALA A 31 -2.39 -18.80 21.97
N ASP A 32 -2.57 -19.82 21.14
CA ASP A 32 -1.93 -19.88 19.81
C ASP A 32 -2.39 -18.73 18.89
N LEU A 33 -3.70 -18.42 18.90
CA LEU A 33 -4.25 -17.32 18.11
C LEU A 33 -3.76 -15.95 18.60
N GLU A 34 -3.56 -15.75 19.91
CA GLU A 34 -3.03 -14.51 20.47
C GLU A 34 -1.56 -14.30 20.06
N VAL A 35 -0.75 -15.36 20.10
CA VAL A 35 0.64 -15.31 19.64
C VAL A 35 0.68 -14.96 18.13
N GLU A 36 -0.08 -15.67 17.31
CA GLU A 36 -0.14 -15.42 15.86
C GLU A 36 -0.67 -14.01 15.54
N PHE A 37 -1.63 -13.51 16.31
CA PHE A 37 -2.16 -12.16 16.16
C PHE A 37 -1.15 -11.08 16.55
N ALA A 38 -0.38 -11.31 17.62
CA ALA A 38 0.71 -10.43 18.03
C ALA A 38 1.83 -10.39 17.00
N ASP A 39 2.24 -11.56 16.47
CA ASP A 39 3.29 -11.67 15.44
C ASP A 39 2.92 -10.93 14.13
N MET A 40 1.62 -10.74 13.89
CA MET A 40 1.12 -9.97 12.74
C MET A 40 0.86 -8.49 13.05
N ASP A 41 1.33 -7.94 14.16
CA ASP A 41 1.00 -6.59 14.64
C ASP A 41 -0.51 -6.33 14.74
N GLY A 42 -1.28 -7.36 15.10
CA GLY A 42 -2.73 -7.29 15.11
C GLY A 42 -3.29 -6.24 16.05
N TYR A 43 -2.64 -6.01 17.20
CA TYR A 43 -3.07 -5.03 18.20
C TYR A 43 -2.92 -3.58 17.75
N SER A 44 -1.97 -3.27 16.87
CA SER A 44 -1.77 -1.93 16.30
C SER A 44 -2.52 -1.73 14.96
N ALA A 45 -3.18 -2.77 14.46
CA ALA A 45 -3.77 -2.77 13.12
C ALA A 45 -4.79 -1.64 12.91
N GLU A 46 -5.64 -1.37 13.91
CA GLU A 46 -6.66 -0.32 13.84
C GLU A 46 -6.02 1.08 13.85
N SER A 47 -5.03 1.31 14.73
CA SER A 47 -4.27 2.55 14.76
C SER A 47 -3.53 2.80 13.45
N ASN A 48 -2.83 1.77 12.93
CA ASN A 48 -2.10 1.87 11.67
C ASN A 48 -3.04 2.13 10.49
N ALA A 49 -4.22 1.53 10.48
CA ALA A 49 -5.24 1.80 9.46
C ALA A 49 -5.73 3.25 9.56
N GLY A 50 -5.99 3.76 10.77
CA GLY A 50 -6.39 5.15 11.00
C GLY A 50 -5.33 6.16 10.53
N GLU A 51 -4.05 5.90 10.80
CA GLU A 51 -2.94 6.74 10.33
C GLU A 51 -2.85 6.76 8.79
N LEU A 52 -2.99 5.61 8.15
CA LEU A 52 -3.01 5.54 6.69
C LEU A 52 -4.20 6.29 6.09
N LEU A 53 -5.40 6.13 6.67
CA LEU A 53 -6.60 6.84 6.21
C LEU A 53 -6.44 8.36 6.34
N LEU A 54 -5.90 8.84 7.46
CA LEU A 54 -5.58 10.26 7.64
C LEU A 54 -4.55 10.73 6.59
N GLY A 55 -3.51 9.94 6.37
CA GLY A 55 -2.45 10.25 5.40
C GLY A 55 -2.98 10.40 3.98
N VAL A 56 -3.90 9.55 3.55
CA VAL A 56 -4.56 9.70 2.24
C VAL A 56 -5.69 10.74 2.23
N GLY A 57 -5.86 11.49 3.31
CA GLY A 57 -6.81 12.60 3.42
C GLY A 57 -8.25 12.17 3.65
N ILE A 58 -8.49 11.06 4.34
CA ILE A 58 -9.80 10.65 4.85
C ILE A 58 -9.95 11.19 6.27
N PRO A 59 -10.93 12.06 6.55
CA PRO A 59 -11.13 12.62 7.88
C PRO A 59 -11.64 11.55 8.86
N VAL A 60 -11.33 11.73 10.17
CA VAL A 60 -11.64 10.74 11.22
C VAL A 60 -13.12 10.38 11.28
N GLU A 61 -14.01 11.35 11.05
CA GLU A 61 -15.46 11.13 11.02
C GLU A 61 -15.95 10.20 9.92
N ASP A 62 -15.08 9.90 8.93
CA ASP A 62 -15.39 8.99 7.83
C ASP A 62 -14.79 7.58 8.02
N HIS A 63 -13.92 7.36 9.03
CA HIS A 63 -13.24 6.09 9.23
C HIS A 63 -14.20 4.93 9.52
N GLU A 64 -15.27 5.19 10.26
CA GLU A 64 -16.28 4.19 10.61
C GLU A 64 -17.41 4.05 9.56
N LYS A 65 -17.38 4.87 8.50
CA LYS A 65 -18.40 4.82 7.46
C LYS A 65 -18.17 3.66 6.50
N THR A 66 -19.26 3.10 6.02
CA THR A 66 -19.19 2.08 4.97
C THR A 66 -18.76 2.69 3.63
N MET A 67 -18.05 1.91 2.82
CA MET A 67 -17.61 2.33 1.48
C MET A 67 -18.76 2.81 0.57
N SER A 68 -19.99 2.33 0.80
CA SER A 68 -21.16 2.70 0.00
C SER A 68 -21.50 4.19 0.09
N VAL A 69 -21.33 4.81 1.27
CA VAL A 69 -21.69 6.22 1.51
C VAL A 69 -20.57 7.20 1.19
N LEU A 70 -19.35 6.73 0.98
CA LEU A 70 -18.22 7.59 0.64
C LEU A 70 -18.33 8.10 -0.81
N ALA A 71 -17.88 9.34 -1.02
CA ALA A 71 -17.72 9.91 -2.35
C ALA A 71 -16.74 9.06 -3.20
N PRO A 72 -16.93 8.95 -4.53
CA PRO A 72 -16.07 8.13 -5.38
C PRO A 72 -14.57 8.42 -5.26
N ALA A 73 -14.19 9.70 -5.14
CA ALA A 73 -12.80 10.11 -4.95
C ALA A 73 -12.21 9.60 -3.63
N LEU A 74 -12.99 9.58 -2.55
CA LEU A 74 -12.56 9.05 -1.26
C LEU A 74 -12.42 7.53 -1.29
N LYS A 75 -13.27 6.83 -2.05
CA LYS A 75 -13.15 5.37 -2.23
C LYS A 75 -11.80 4.97 -2.83
N LEU A 76 -11.30 5.70 -3.81
CA LEU A 76 -9.97 5.46 -4.40
C LEU A 76 -8.85 5.67 -3.37
N ARG A 77 -8.97 6.70 -2.53
CA ARG A 77 -8.02 6.94 -1.43
C ARG A 77 -8.02 5.82 -0.39
N VAL A 78 -9.20 5.29 -0.04
CA VAL A 78 -9.29 4.12 0.86
C VAL A 78 -8.64 2.88 0.25
N LEU A 79 -8.83 2.64 -1.06
CA LEU A 79 -8.16 1.54 -1.76
C LEU A 79 -6.64 1.70 -1.76
N LEU A 80 -6.13 2.92 -1.90
CA LEU A 80 -4.70 3.22 -1.78
C LEU A 80 -4.19 2.93 -0.37
N ALA A 81 -4.89 3.40 0.67
CA ALA A 81 -4.57 3.07 2.07
C ALA A 81 -4.57 1.55 2.32
N GLN A 82 -5.54 0.83 1.74
CA GLN A 82 -5.62 -0.62 1.82
C GLN A 82 -4.42 -1.31 1.15
N ALA A 83 -3.95 -0.79 0.02
CA ALA A 83 -2.78 -1.35 -0.67
C ALA A 83 -1.49 -1.18 0.15
N LEU A 84 -1.35 -0.05 0.86
CA LEU A 84 -0.20 0.25 1.72
C LEU A 84 -0.26 -0.45 3.07
N PHE A 85 -1.44 -0.88 3.52
CA PHE A 85 -1.63 -1.48 4.83
C PHE A 85 -0.88 -2.80 4.98
N GLY A 86 -0.18 -2.94 6.10
CA GLY A 86 0.49 -4.18 6.48
C GLY A 86 1.84 -4.40 5.79
N ASN A 87 2.45 -3.34 5.29
CA ASN A 87 3.80 -3.35 4.70
C ASN A 87 3.98 -4.51 3.70
N PRO A 88 3.33 -4.47 2.54
CA PRO A 88 3.39 -5.55 1.57
C PRO A 88 4.82 -5.71 1.03
N GLU A 89 5.27 -6.93 0.75
CA GLU A 89 6.57 -7.19 0.13
C GLU A 89 6.64 -6.65 -1.30
N VAL A 90 5.51 -6.70 -2.02
CA VAL A 90 5.38 -6.21 -3.39
C VAL A 90 4.18 -5.27 -3.49
N LEU A 91 4.39 -4.11 -4.08
CA LEU A 91 3.39 -3.06 -4.28
C LEU A 91 3.29 -2.69 -5.75
N LEU A 92 2.10 -2.78 -6.30
CA LEU A 92 1.80 -2.39 -7.68
C LEU A 92 0.85 -1.20 -7.67
N LEU A 93 1.29 -0.06 -8.19
CA LEU A 93 0.54 1.19 -8.22
C LEU A 93 0.37 1.68 -9.66
N ASP A 94 -0.88 1.84 -10.05
CA ASP A 94 -1.24 2.40 -11.36
C ASP A 94 -1.89 3.77 -11.15
N GLU A 95 -1.22 4.82 -11.65
CA GLU A 95 -1.62 6.23 -11.53
C GLU A 95 -2.03 6.65 -10.09
N PRO A 96 -1.19 6.37 -9.05
CA PRO A 96 -1.59 6.55 -7.66
C PRO A 96 -1.80 8.02 -7.26
N THR A 97 -1.29 8.98 -8.03
CA THR A 97 -1.43 10.42 -7.78
C THR A 97 -2.73 11.01 -8.31
N ASN A 98 -3.48 10.26 -9.14
CA ASN A 98 -4.73 10.75 -9.72
C ASN A 98 -5.76 11.10 -8.64
N ASN A 99 -6.35 12.28 -8.77
CA ASN A 99 -7.38 12.81 -7.84
C ASN A 99 -6.88 13.03 -6.39
N LEU A 100 -5.58 13.10 -6.17
CA LEU A 100 -4.99 13.49 -4.90
C LEU A 100 -4.62 14.98 -4.91
N ASP A 101 -4.77 15.63 -3.77
CA ASP A 101 -4.24 16.96 -3.55
C ASP A 101 -2.73 16.91 -3.26
N ILE A 102 -2.05 18.06 -3.37
CA ILE A 102 -0.59 18.14 -3.25
C ILE A 102 -0.07 17.66 -1.88
N ASN A 103 -0.82 17.83 -0.80
CA ASN A 103 -0.41 17.39 0.51
C ASN A 103 -0.48 15.87 0.63
N THR A 104 -1.53 15.27 0.07
CA THR A 104 -1.69 13.81 -0.01
C THR A 104 -0.61 13.19 -0.91
N ILE A 105 -0.26 13.83 -2.04
CA ILE A 105 0.85 13.37 -2.91
C ILE A 105 2.17 13.38 -2.14
N ARG A 106 2.50 14.46 -1.43
CA ARG A 106 3.72 14.54 -0.60
C ARG A 106 3.77 13.49 0.50
N TRP A 107 2.64 13.25 1.15
CA TRP A 107 2.55 12.19 2.13
C TRP A 107 2.80 10.82 1.50
N LEU A 108 2.19 10.54 0.33
CA LEU A 108 2.40 9.30 -0.41
C LEU A 108 3.86 9.11 -0.82
N GLU A 109 4.50 10.14 -1.36
CA GLU A 109 5.92 10.11 -1.70
C GLU A 109 6.80 9.72 -0.50
N ASN A 110 6.55 10.33 0.66
CA ASN A 110 7.31 10.03 1.88
C ASN A 110 7.05 8.60 2.36
N SER A 111 5.79 8.14 2.32
CA SER A 111 5.43 6.78 2.70
C SER A 111 6.10 5.74 1.80
N LEU A 112 6.14 5.97 0.48
CA LEU A 112 6.78 5.06 -0.47
C LEU A 112 8.31 5.06 -0.34
N LYS A 113 8.93 6.21 -0.08
CA LYS A 113 10.38 6.31 0.15
C LYS A 113 10.83 5.58 1.40
N SER A 114 10.02 5.55 2.43
CA SER A 114 10.30 4.85 3.69
C SER A 114 9.93 3.36 3.66
N SER A 115 9.24 2.91 2.61
CA SER A 115 8.85 1.51 2.46
C SER A 115 10.00 0.65 1.97
N GLU A 116 10.15 -0.54 2.53
CA GLU A 116 11.09 -1.58 2.07
C GLU A 116 10.49 -2.47 0.97
N SER A 117 9.26 -2.18 0.53
CA SER A 117 8.56 -2.95 -0.51
C SER A 117 9.28 -2.87 -1.85
N THR A 118 9.31 -3.97 -2.58
CA THR A 118 9.58 -3.93 -4.01
C THR A 118 8.36 -3.35 -4.72
N MET A 119 8.51 -2.23 -5.43
CA MET A 119 7.35 -1.57 -6.03
C MET A 119 7.49 -1.35 -7.53
N ILE A 120 6.36 -1.45 -8.23
CA ILE A 120 6.20 -1.03 -9.62
C ILE A 120 5.16 0.07 -9.63
N VAL A 121 5.55 1.23 -10.17
CA VAL A 121 4.70 2.41 -10.26
C VAL A 121 4.53 2.80 -11.72
N ILE A 122 3.28 2.94 -12.16
CA ILE A 122 2.92 3.53 -13.45
C ILE A 122 2.38 4.91 -13.16
N SER A 123 2.96 5.96 -13.73
CA SER A 123 2.48 7.33 -13.56
C SER A 123 2.92 8.24 -14.70
N HIS A 124 2.11 9.24 -15.00
CA HIS A 124 2.44 10.36 -15.88
C HIS A 124 3.00 11.57 -15.13
N ASP A 125 2.98 11.54 -13.81
CA ASP A 125 3.54 12.60 -12.96
C ASP A 125 5.07 12.43 -12.84
N ARG A 126 5.79 13.26 -13.62
CA ARG A 126 7.26 13.25 -13.66
C ARG A 126 7.87 13.59 -12.30
N HIS A 127 7.27 14.51 -11.56
CA HIS A 127 7.76 14.92 -10.25
C HIS A 127 7.66 13.75 -9.26
N PHE A 128 6.54 13.06 -9.25
CA PHE A 128 6.32 11.88 -8.44
C PHE A 128 7.31 10.75 -8.80
N LEU A 129 7.49 10.45 -10.09
CA LEU A 129 8.46 9.44 -10.55
C LEU A 129 9.90 9.81 -10.14
N ASN A 130 10.29 11.07 -10.27
CA ASN A 130 11.61 11.55 -9.83
C ASN A 130 11.82 11.40 -8.32
N SER A 131 10.74 11.58 -7.56
CA SER A 131 10.77 11.53 -6.10
C SER A 131 10.89 10.12 -5.55
N VAL A 132 10.23 9.14 -6.19
CA VAL A 132 9.99 7.80 -5.61
C VAL A 132 10.82 6.71 -6.31
N CYS A 133 11.02 6.81 -7.64
CA CYS A 133 11.61 5.73 -8.41
C CYS A 133 13.15 5.73 -8.37
N THR A 134 13.72 4.54 -8.23
CA THR A 134 15.15 4.27 -8.30
C THR A 134 15.59 3.75 -9.68
N HIS A 135 14.65 3.22 -10.44
CA HIS A 135 14.84 2.70 -11.80
C HIS A 135 13.62 3.07 -12.65
N MET A 136 13.85 3.22 -13.94
CA MET A 136 12.80 3.41 -14.94
C MET A 136 12.74 2.20 -15.87
N ALA A 137 11.53 1.72 -16.13
CA ALA A 137 11.27 0.68 -17.10
C ALA A 137 10.56 1.30 -18.32
N ASP A 138 11.20 1.27 -19.47
CA ASP A 138 10.65 1.73 -20.74
C ASP A 138 10.10 0.55 -21.53
N LEU A 139 8.81 0.57 -21.83
CA LEU A 139 8.13 -0.46 -22.63
C LEU A 139 7.96 0.07 -24.05
N ASP A 140 8.81 -0.40 -24.96
CA ASP A 140 8.80 -0.01 -26.37
C ASP A 140 8.87 -1.25 -27.28
N TYR A 141 8.04 -1.30 -28.32
CA TYR A 141 7.94 -2.41 -29.29
C TYR A 141 7.86 -3.81 -28.68
N GLY A 142 7.23 -3.95 -27.50
CA GLY A 142 7.07 -5.23 -26.81
C GLY A 142 8.29 -5.67 -26.00
N GLU A 143 9.32 -4.84 -25.90
CA GLU A 143 10.50 -5.05 -25.07
C GLU A 143 10.48 -4.11 -23.86
N ILE A 144 10.98 -4.61 -22.71
CA ILE A 144 11.19 -3.80 -21.52
C ILE A 144 12.68 -3.50 -21.40
N ARG A 145 13.01 -2.22 -21.35
CA ARG A 145 14.37 -1.73 -21.12
C ARG A 145 14.45 -1.05 -19.78
N MET A 146 15.41 -1.49 -18.95
CA MET A 146 15.63 -0.93 -17.62
C MET A 146 16.71 0.13 -17.63
N TYR A 147 16.44 1.26 -17.01
CA TYR A 147 17.38 2.36 -16.83
C TYR A 147 17.56 2.63 -15.33
N PRO A 148 18.79 2.65 -14.82
CA PRO A 148 19.03 3.04 -13.44
C PRO A 148 18.84 4.55 -13.26
N GLY A 149 18.33 4.94 -12.09
CA GLY A 149 18.06 6.33 -11.75
C GLY A 149 16.59 6.69 -11.87
N ASN A 150 16.31 7.97 -11.69
CA ASN A 150 14.97 8.55 -11.73
C ASN A 150 14.54 8.91 -13.16
N TYR A 151 13.40 9.59 -13.30
CA TYR A 151 12.86 10.00 -14.60
C TYR A 151 13.82 10.92 -15.38
N ASP A 152 14.52 11.86 -14.72
CA ASP A 152 15.43 12.78 -15.37
C ASP A 152 16.67 12.03 -15.93
N ASN A 153 17.21 11.08 -15.17
CA ASN A 153 18.29 10.20 -15.62
C ASN A 153 17.87 9.38 -16.86
N PHE A 154 16.66 8.85 -16.84
CA PHE A 154 16.07 8.12 -17.97
C PHE A 154 15.97 9.00 -19.23
N MET A 155 15.50 10.24 -19.10
CA MET A 155 15.37 11.17 -20.24
C MET A 155 16.71 11.45 -20.91
N VAL A 156 17.78 11.61 -20.14
CA VAL A 156 19.14 11.78 -20.67
C VAL A 156 19.61 10.51 -21.38
N ALA A 157 19.50 9.36 -20.73
CA ALA A 157 19.98 8.08 -21.28
C ALA A 157 19.22 7.67 -22.55
N SER A 158 17.88 7.80 -22.56
CA SER A 158 17.05 7.47 -23.72
C SER A 158 17.30 8.39 -24.91
N SER A 159 17.56 9.69 -24.66
CA SER A 159 17.92 10.64 -25.72
C SER A 159 19.24 10.29 -26.37
N GLN A 160 20.25 9.91 -25.59
CA GLN A 160 21.55 9.47 -26.09
C GLN A 160 21.45 8.18 -26.91
N ALA A 161 20.66 7.20 -26.41
CA ALA A 161 20.43 5.95 -27.15
C ALA A 161 19.75 6.18 -28.50
N ARG A 162 18.77 7.08 -28.58
CA ARG A 162 18.11 7.43 -29.85
C ARG A 162 19.04 8.12 -30.83
N GLN A 163 19.93 9.00 -30.37
CA GLN A 163 20.93 9.67 -31.23
C GLN A 163 21.91 8.69 -31.85
N LEU A 164 22.29 7.63 -31.12
CA LEU A 164 23.19 6.58 -31.64
C LEU A 164 22.54 5.68 -32.70
N LEU A 165 21.20 5.58 -32.71
CA LEU A 165 20.46 4.80 -33.71
C LEU A 165 20.20 5.55 -35.04
N ILE A 166 20.40 6.88 -35.06
CA ILE A 166 20.17 7.74 -36.23
C ILE A 166 21.45 7.99 -37.02
N ASN A 167 22.61 7.70 -36.43
CA ASN A 167 23.94 7.79 -37.08
C ASN A 167 24.40 6.42 -37.57
#